data_bb92a33f10d53f1ef6f0db390faddcf0
#
_entry.id   bb92a33f10d53f1ef6f0db390faddcf0
#
_cell.length_a   1.000
_cell.length_b   1.000
_cell.length_c   1.000
_cell.angle_alpha   90.00
_cell.angle_beta   90.00
_cell.angle_gamma   90.00
#
_symmetry.space_group_name_H-M   'P 1'
#
loop_
_entity.id
_entity.type
_entity.pdbx_description
1 polymer ?
#
loop_
_entity_poly.entity_id
_entity_poly.type
_entity_poly.pdbx_seq_one_letter_code
_entity_poly.pdbx_strand_id
1 'polypeptide(L)'
;MAAIGTLSRTERKREKEAQLLFVGDQYRRAIARYSAAAGGLNRRYPMTLTTLLKDEGQLAITRYLRKLYRDPITGGNDWGLIKRADGGIVGVYSKSEEEPLKIANFREVDQNFESQKMYSDWKFTVADLGSSSNAPPATPKPPL
;
A
#
# COMPACT_ATOMS: atom_id res chain seq x y z
N MET A 1 15.08 27.57 20.94
CA MET A 1 13.68 27.96 20.73
C MET A 1 12.84 26.74 20.39
N ALA A 2 12.06 26.27 21.36
CA ALA A 2 11.29 25.02 21.23
C ALA A 2 10.21 25.06 20.13
N ALA A 3 9.61 26.23 19.86
CA ALA A 3 8.53 26.38 18.88
C ALA A 3 8.97 26.09 17.44
N ILE A 4 10.15 26.56 17.06
CA ILE A 4 10.70 26.36 15.71
C ILE A 4 11.01 24.87 15.48
N GLY A 5 11.61 24.20 16.49
CA GLY A 5 11.92 22.78 16.41
C GLY A 5 10.67 21.91 16.28
N THR A 6 9.58 22.26 16.96
CA THR A 6 8.31 21.53 16.90
C THR A 6 7.65 21.64 15.52
N LEU A 7 7.61 22.86 14.95
CA LEU A 7 7.07 23.09 13.61
C LEU A 7 7.87 22.33 12.55
N SER A 8 9.21 22.36 12.66
CA SER A 8 10.07 21.63 11.73
C SER A 8 9.86 20.12 11.78
N ARG A 9 9.67 19.55 12.97
CA ARG A 9 9.37 18.12 13.14
C ARG A 9 8.02 17.75 12.54
N THR A 10 7.01 18.57 12.77
CA THR A 10 5.67 18.35 12.22
C THR A 10 5.68 18.43 10.69
N GLU A 11 6.36 19.41 10.13
CA GLU A 11 6.49 19.55 8.68
C GLU A 11 7.21 18.35 8.06
N ARG A 12 8.30 17.89 8.67
CA ARG A 12 9.02 16.70 8.21
C ARG A 12 8.15 15.45 8.26
N LYS A 13 7.36 15.33 9.30
CA LYS A 13 6.43 14.20 9.44
C LYS A 13 5.36 14.23 8.35
N ARG A 14 4.81 15.41 8.06
CA ARG A 14 3.84 15.58 6.96
C ARG A 14 4.44 15.24 5.61
N GLU A 15 5.68 15.66 5.38
CA GLU A 15 6.41 15.31 4.15
C GLU A 15 6.58 13.80 4.02
N LYS A 16 7.00 13.13 5.09
CA LYS A 16 7.17 11.68 5.11
C LYS A 16 5.84 10.97 4.87
N GLU A 17 4.75 11.47 5.43
CA GLU A 17 3.41 10.92 5.19
C GLU A 17 3.02 11.06 3.72
N ALA A 18 3.24 12.23 3.13
CA ALA A 18 2.95 12.46 1.72
C ALA A 18 3.77 11.53 0.83
N GLN A 19 5.05 11.32 1.18
CA GLN A 19 5.91 10.37 0.48
C GLN A 19 5.42 8.94 0.65
N LEU A 20 4.97 8.56 1.84
CA LEU A 20 4.44 7.23 2.09
C LEU A 20 3.20 6.97 1.22
N LEU A 21 2.29 7.93 1.14
CA LEU A 21 1.10 7.82 0.29
C LEU A 21 1.48 7.68 -1.18
N PHE A 22 2.49 8.43 -1.63
CA PHE A 22 2.99 8.33 -3.00
C PHE A 22 3.65 6.97 -3.26
N VAL A 23 4.58 6.55 -2.41
CA VAL A 23 5.33 5.31 -2.57
C VAL A 23 4.42 4.09 -2.48
N GLY A 24 3.52 4.07 -1.50
CA GLY A 24 2.55 3.00 -1.36
C GLY A 24 1.66 2.86 -2.60
N ASP A 25 1.24 3.98 -3.16
CA ASP A 25 0.46 4.00 -4.39
C ASP A 25 1.26 3.49 -5.59
N GLN A 26 2.56 3.80 -5.67
CA GLN A 26 3.45 3.26 -6.71
C GLN A 26 3.51 1.74 -6.66
N TYR A 27 3.67 1.16 -5.47
CA TYR A 27 3.65 -0.29 -5.30
C TYR A 27 2.29 -0.88 -5.67
N ARG A 28 1.21 -0.28 -5.20
CA ARG A 28 -0.14 -0.74 -5.49
C ARG A 28 -0.42 -0.77 -6.99
N ARG A 29 -0.05 0.30 -7.71
CA ARG A 29 -0.22 0.39 -9.16
C ARG A 29 0.65 -0.61 -9.91
N ALA A 30 1.88 -0.80 -9.45
CA ALA A 30 2.80 -1.77 -10.07
C ALA A 30 2.26 -3.19 -9.92
N ILE A 31 1.78 -3.55 -8.75
CA ILE A 31 1.17 -4.86 -8.49
C ILE A 31 -0.07 -5.06 -9.38
N ALA A 32 -0.92 -4.03 -9.48
CA ALA A 32 -2.12 -4.10 -10.32
C ALA A 32 -1.77 -4.31 -11.80
N ARG A 33 -0.78 -3.59 -12.31
CA ARG A 33 -0.33 -3.75 -13.71
C ARG A 33 0.30 -5.11 -13.94
N TYR A 34 1.08 -5.61 -12.99
CA TYR A 34 1.64 -6.96 -13.08
C TYR A 34 0.53 -8.00 -13.18
N SER A 35 -0.45 -7.91 -12.33
CA SER A 35 -1.58 -8.83 -12.32
C SER A 35 -2.40 -8.75 -13.62
N ALA A 36 -2.62 -7.55 -14.14
CA ALA A 36 -3.35 -7.34 -15.38
C ALA A 36 -2.60 -7.91 -16.59
N ALA A 37 -1.28 -7.76 -16.61
CA ALA A 37 -0.43 -8.25 -17.70
C ALA A 37 -0.39 -9.78 -17.75
N ALA A 38 -0.55 -10.45 -16.60
CA ALA A 38 -0.57 -11.91 -16.54
C ALA A 38 -1.82 -12.51 -17.22
N GLY A 39 -2.88 -11.71 -17.41
CA GLY A 39 -4.05 -12.05 -18.22
C GLY A 39 -4.92 -13.20 -17.75
N GLY A 40 -6.20 -13.17 -18.12
CA GLY A 40 -7.12 -14.29 -17.96
C GLY A 40 -7.68 -14.47 -16.56
N LEU A 41 -8.32 -15.63 -16.35
CA LEU A 41 -8.97 -15.99 -15.10
C LEU A 41 -7.98 -16.30 -13.97
N ASN A 42 -6.75 -16.62 -14.32
CA ASN A 42 -5.68 -16.94 -13.36
C ASN A 42 -4.75 -15.74 -13.19
N ARG A 43 -5.24 -14.67 -12.59
CA ARG A 43 -4.41 -13.52 -12.26
C ARG A 43 -3.26 -13.95 -11.35
N ARG A 44 -2.04 -13.65 -11.81
CA ARG A 44 -0.84 -13.89 -11.00
C ARG A 44 -0.43 -12.60 -10.31
N TYR A 45 0.09 -12.75 -9.12
CA TYR A 45 0.66 -11.66 -8.35
C TYR A 45 2.14 -11.92 -8.13
N PRO A 46 2.96 -10.87 -7.98
CA PRO A 46 4.39 -11.07 -7.82
C PRO A 46 4.69 -11.81 -6.51
N MET A 47 5.65 -12.72 -6.55
CA MET A 47 6.07 -13.46 -5.34
C MET A 47 7.06 -12.64 -4.51
N THR A 48 7.73 -11.68 -5.14
CA THR A 48 8.63 -10.74 -4.48
C THR A 48 8.45 -9.36 -5.08
N LEU A 49 8.78 -8.31 -4.33
CA LEU A 49 8.74 -6.95 -4.85
C LEU A 49 9.78 -6.72 -5.97
N THR A 50 10.88 -7.45 -5.92
CA THR A 50 11.93 -7.37 -6.93
C THR A 50 11.43 -7.76 -8.33
N THR A 51 10.45 -8.64 -8.40
CA THR A 51 9.82 -9.04 -9.67
C THR A 51 9.18 -7.84 -10.39
N LEU A 52 8.74 -6.83 -9.65
CA LEU A 52 8.15 -5.62 -10.23
C LEU A 52 9.18 -4.75 -10.95
N LEU A 53 10.47 -4.88 -10.62
CA LEU A 53 11.54 -4.16 -11.29
C LEU A 53 11.84 -4.73 -12.68
N LYS A 54 11.71 -6.05 -12.82
CA LYS A 54 12.05 -6.74 -14.05
C LYS A 54 11.32 -8.08 -14.09
N ASP A 55 10.31 -8.16 -14.93
CA ASP A 55 9.57 -9.38 -15.16
C ASP A 55 10.15 -10.09 -16.39
N GLU A 56 10.79 -11.22 -16.17
CA GLU A 56 11.39 -12.05 -17.22
C GLU A 56 10.44 -13.15 -17.70
N GLY A 57 9.27 -13.28 -17.07
CA GLY A 57 8.29 -14.31 -17.40
C GLY A 57 7.49 -14.05 -18.67
N GLN A 58 7.70 -12.91 -19.31
CA GLN A 58 7.01 -12.54 -20.55
C GLN A 58 7.97 -12.53 -21.74
N LEU A 59 7.39 -12.52 -22.95
CA LEU A 59 8.16 -12.46 -24.21
C LEU A 59 9.08 -11.24 -24.29
N ALA A 60 8.69 -10.13 -23.64
CA ALA A 60 9.50 -8.94 -23.51
C ALA A 60 9.71 -8.63 -22.03
N ILE A 61 10.90 -8.14 -21.68
CA ILE A 61 11.19 -7.70 -20.32
C ILE A 61 10.32 -6.49 -20.01
N THR A 62 9.50 -6.60 -18.98
CA THR A 62 8.59 -5.54 -18.55
C THR A 62 8.99 -5.05 -17.17
N ARG A 63 8.98 -3.73 -17.01
CA ARG A 63 9.25 -3.08 -15.73
C ARG A 63 7.96 -2.40 -15.26
N TYR A 64 7.49 -2.79 -14.10
CA TYR A 64 6.28 -2.21 -13.49
C TYR A 64 6.63 -1.13 -12.48
N LEU A 65 7.86 -1.16 -11.96
CA LEU A 65 8.35 -0.24 -10.96
C LEU A 65 9.75 0.23 -11.36
N ARG A 66 10.03 1.52 -11.23
CA ARG A 66 11.32 2.09 -11.61
C ARG A 66 12.44 1.67 -10.67
N LYS A 67 12.12 1.56 -9.38
CA LYS A 67 13.07 1.20 -8.32
C LYS A 67 12.29 0.65 -7.12
N LEU A 68 12.98 -0.05 -6.24
CA LEU A 68 12.43 -0.37 -4.93
C LEU A 68 12.56 0.86 -4.05
N TYR A 69 11.43 1.36 -3.57
CA TYR A 69 11.38 2.52 -2.70
C TYR A 69 11.61 2.10 -1.26
N ARG A 70 12.32 2.95 -0.51
CA ARG A 70 12.41 2.81 0.93
C ARG A 70 11.13 3.30 1.58
N ASP A 71 10.81 2.73 2.74
CA ASP A 71 9.74 3.24 3.57
C ASP A 71 10.14 4.62 4.10
N PRO A 72 9.42 5.69 3.75
CA PRO A 72 9.79 7.05 4.18
C PRO A 72 9.70 7.25 5.69
N ILE A 73 8.88 6.46 6.37
CA ILE A 73 8.67 6.58 7.81
C ILE A 73 9.80 5.90 8.58
N THR A 74 10.12 4.65 8.23
CA THR A 74 11.16 3.89 8.93
C THR A 74 12.55 4.13 8.35
N GLY A 75 12.65 4.57 7.10
CA GLY A 75 13.90 4.70 6.37
C GLY A 75 14.47 3.38 5.85
N GLY A 76 13.79 2.27 6.09
CA GLY A 76 14.26 0.93 5.74
C GLY A 76 13.61 0.38 4.47
N ASN A 77 14.10 -0.77 4.04
CA ASN A 77 13.59 -1.49 2.88
C ASN A 77 12.61 -2.61 3.28
N ASP A 78 12.31 -2.73 4.56
CA ASP A 78 11.49 -3.82 5.09
C ASP A 78 10.02 -3.43 5.13
N TRP A 79 9.37 -3.58 3.98
CA TRP A 79 7.93 -3.36 3.85
C TRP A 79 7.15 -4.54 4.41
N GLY A 80 6.02 -4.25 5.06
CA GLY A 80 5.03 -5.28 5.33
C GLY A 80 4.38 -5.71 4.02
N LEU A 81 4.20 -7.01 3.86
CA LEU A 81 3.64 -7.57 2.63
C LEU A 81 2.29 -8.21 2.92
N ILE A 82 1.30 -7.88 2.12
CA ILE A 82 -0.01 -8.52 2.17
C ILE A 82 -0.02 -9.57 1.09
N LYS A 83 -0.12 -10.84 1.50
CA LYS A 83 -0.01 -11.98 0.60
C LYS A 83 -1.32 -12.76 0.53
N ARG A 84 -1.58 -13.33 -0.66
CA ARG A 84 -2.64 -14.32 -0.85
C ARG A 84 -2.17 -15.67 -0.31
N ALA A 85 -3.11 -16.62 -0.26
CA ALA A 85 -2.82 -18.00 0.17
C ALA A 85 -1.72 -18.67 -0.69
N ASP A 86 -1.61 -18.31 -1.97
CA ASP A 86 -0.59 -18.82 -2.88
C ASP A 86 0.78 -18.14 -2.73
N GLY A 87 0.88 -17.17 -1.83
CA GLY A 87 2.11 -16.40 -1.61
C GLY A 87 2.26 -15.15 -2.47
N GLY A 88 1.34 -14.89 -3.40
CA GLY A 88 1.36 -13.70 -4.25
C GLY A 88 1.13 -12.42 -3.46
N ILE A 89 1.93 -11.41 -3.72
CA ILE A 89 1.85 -10.11 -3.03
C ILE A 89 0.74 -9.29 -3.67
N VAL A 90 -0.21 -8.86 -2.84
CA VAL A 90 -1.36 -8.04 -3.29
C VAL A 90 -1.33 -6.63 -2.70
N GLY A 91 -0.40 -6.34 -1.83
CA GLY A 91 -0.26 -5.02 -1.23
C GLY A 91 0.97 -4.92 -0.34
N VAL A 92 1.24 -3.69 0.06
CA VAL A 92 2.34 -3.37 0.97
C VAL A 92 1.85 -2.41 2.05
N TYR A 93 2.57 -2.34 3.15
CA TYR A 93 2.34 -1.36 4.21
C TYR A 93 3.63 -1.04 4.93
N SER A 94 3.70 0.15 5.52
CA SER A 94 4.80 0.51 6.39
C SER A 94 4.69 -0.28 7.70
N LYS A 95 5.80 -0.77 8.22
CA LYS A 95 5.81 -1.46 9.51
C LYS A 95 5.87 -0.50 10.70
N SER A 96 5.84 0.81 10.47
CA SER A 96 5.87 1.79 11.55
C SER A 96 4.58 1.75 12.35
N GLU A 97 4.71 1.71 13.66
CA GLU A 97 3.59 1.79 14.60
C GLU A 97 3.34 3.21 15.09
N GLU A 98 4.03 4.19 14.51
CA GLU A 98 3.81 5.58 14.85
C GLU A 98 2.41 6.04 14.43
N GLU A 99 1.88 6.99 15.20
CA GLU A 99 0.57 7.58 14.94
C GLU A 99 0.64 8.55 13.76
N PRO A 100 -0.25 8.41 12.75
CA PRO A 100 -0.30 9.35 11.65
C PRO A 100 -0.77 10.74 12.10
N LEU A 101 -0.27 11.76 11.42
CA LEU A 101 -0.82 13.12 11.55
C LEU A 101 -2.10 13.26 10.74
N LYS A 102 -2.13 12.67 9.54
CA LYS A 102 -3.28 12.73 8.65
C LYS A 102 -4.31 11.70 9.08
N ILE A 103 -5.50 12.16 9.43
CA ILE A 103 -6.62 11.31 9.88
C ILE A 103 -7.84 11.41 8.98
N ALA A 104 -7.84 12.36 8.05
CA ALA A 104 -8.97 12.61 7.16
C ALA A 104 -8.48 13.27 5.85
N ASN A 105 -9.40 13.50 4.91
CA ASN A 105 -9.12 14.13 3.62
C ASN A 105 -8.20 13.31 2.74
N PHE A 106 -8.38 11.99 2.77
CA PHE A 106 -7.68 11.07 1.88
C PHE A 106 -8.36 11.04 0.51
N ARG A 107 -7.58 10.69 -0.52
CA ARG A 107 -8.14 10.39 -1.83
C ARG A 107 -9.09 9.19 -1.72
N GLU A 108 -10.01 9.08 -2.64
CA GLU A 108 -11.00 7.98 -2.66
C GLU A 108 -10.34 6.61 -2.50
N VAL A 109 -9.22 6.38 -3.18
CA VAL A 109 -8.49 5.12 -3.13
C VAL A 109 -7.89 4.84 -1.74
N ASP A 110 -7.69 5.86 -0.93
CA ASP A 110 -7.06 5.78 0.39
C ASP A 110 -8.05 6.02 1.55
N GLN A 111 -9.35 6.02 1.28
CA GLN A 111 -10.35 6.34 2.32
C GLN A 111 -10.31 5.40 3.52
N ASN A 112 -9.84 4.17 3.33
CA ASN A 112 -9.69 3.21 4.42
C ASN A 112 -8.62 3.61 5.43
N PHE A 113 -7.84 4.63 5.14
CA PHE A 113 -6.80 5.14 6.03
C PHE A 113 -7.32 6.13 7.05
N GLU A 114 -8.58 6.58 6.92
CA GLU A 114 -9.16 7.51 7.86
C GLU A 114 -9.17 6.96 9.27
N SER A 115 -8.80 7.80 10.22
CA SER A 115 -8.83 7.50 11.65
C SER A 115 -8.01 6.29 12.09
N GLN A 116 -7.06 5.86 11.28
CA GLN A 116 -6.16 4.78 11.66
C GLN A 116 -5.14 5.27 12.69
N LYS A 117 -4.78 4.40 13.61
CA LYS A 117 -3.91 4.73 14.74
C LYS A 117 -2.43 4.58 14.44
N MET A 118 -2.07 3.77 13.45
CA MET A 118 -0.68 3.50 13.11
C MET A 118 -0.49 3.53 11.60
N TYR A 119 0.72 3.89 11.16
CA TYR A 119 1.04 3.81 9.73
C TYR A 119 0.91 2.39 9.19
N SER A 120 1.17 1.38 10.02
CA SER A 120 1.01 -0.02 9.64
C SER A 120 -0.45 -0.40 9.31
N ASP A 121 -1.39 0.41 9.70
CA ASP A 121 -2.80 0.23 9.34
C ASP A 121 -3.14 0.77 7.94
N TRP A 122 -2.24 1.55 7.35
CA TRP A 122 -2.39 2.04 5.99
C TRP A 122 -1.96 0.95 5.01
N LYS A 123 -2.92 0.12 4.59
CA LYS A 123 -2.69 -1.01 3.69
C LYS A 123 -2.88 -0.60 2.24
N PHE A 124 -1.81 -0.59 1.46
CA PHE A 124 -1.86 -0.26 0.04
C PHE A 124 -2.09 -1.53 -0.75
N THR A 125 -3.36 -1.89 -0.95
CA THR A 125 -3.76 -3.12 -1.64
C THR A 125 -4.37 -2.81 -2.99
N VAL A 126 -4.31 -3.81 -3.90
CA VAL A 126 -5.00 -3.69 -5.20
C VAL A 126 -6.52 -3.66 -5.00
N ALA A 127 -7.20 -2.81 -5.76
CA ALA A 127 -8.61 -2.50 -5.57
C ALA A 127 -9.54 -3.72 -5.65
N ASP A 128 -9.24 -4.66 -6.54
CA ASP A 128 -10.07 -5.84 -6.76
C ASP A 128 -10.14 -6.79 -5.55
N LEU A 129 -9.16 -6.70 -4.67
CA LEU A 129 -9.11 -7.54 -3.48
C LEU A 129 -9.57 -6.81 -2.23
N GLY A 130 -9.44 -5.49 -2.22
CA GLY A 130 -9.94 -4.65 -1.14
C GLY A 130 -11.46 -4.66 -1.05
N SER A 131 -12.13 -4.81 -2.17
CA SER A 131 -13.59 -4.81 -2.22
C SER A 131 -14.22 -6.13 -1.80
N SER A 132 -13.49 -7.25 -1.93
CA SER A 132 -14.04 -8.56 -1.60
C SER A 132 -13.75 -9.02 -0.17
N SER A 133 -12.70 -8.51 0.45
CA SER A 133 -12.31 -8.94 1.79
C SER A 133 -12.82 -8.05 2.91
N ASN A 134 -13.29 -6.85 2.58
CA ASN A 134 -13.73 -5.86 3.55
C ASN A 134 -15.21 -5.51 3.45
N ALA A 135 -15.98 -6.25 2.67
CA ALA A 135 -17.42 -6.15 2.81
C ALA A 135 -17.77 -6.65 4.21
N PRO A 136 -18.23 -5.81 5.15
CA PRO A 136 -18.74 -6.33 6.41
C PRO A 136 -19.81 -7.33 6.05
N PRO A 137 -19.87 -8.48 6.73
CA PRO A 137 -20.95 -9.40 6.50
C PRO A 137 -22.25 -8.62 6.63
N ALA A 138 -23.07 -8.69 5.60
CA ALA A 138 -24.35 -8.01 5.63
C ALA A 138 -25.01 -8.41 6.92
N THR A 139 -25.20 -7.47 7.83
CA THR A 139 -25.95 -7.72 9.04
C THR A 139 -27.33 -8.20 8.61
N PRO A 140 -27.73 -9.41 9.00
CA PRO A 140 -29.05 -9.86 8.67
C PRO A 140 -30.03 -8.85 9.26
N LYS A 141 -30.86 -8.31 8.40
CA LYS A 141 -31.92 -7.43 8.83
C LYS A 141 -32.75 -8.20 9.86
N PRO A 142 -32.97 -7.67 11.08
CA PRO A 142 -33.74 -8.38 12.05
C PRO A 142 -35.15 -8.67 11.49
N PRO A 143 -35.67 -9.86 11.70
CA PRO A 143 -37.03 -10.17 11.26
C PRO A 143 -38.02 -9.28 11.98
N LEU A 144 -38.94 -8.78 11.26
CA LEU A 144 -40.05 -8.01 11.82
C LEU A 144 -40.93 -8.87 12.75
#